data_8ad4cd12450a31426a81fee18a2b08a0
#
_entry.id   8ad4cd12450a31426a81fee18a2b08a0
#
_cell.length_a   1.000
_cell.length_b   1.000
_cell.length_c   1.000
_cell.angle_alpha   90.00
_cell.angle_beta   90.00
_cell.angle_gamma   90.00
#
_symmetry.space_group_name_H-M   'P 1'
#
loop_
_entity.id
_entity.type
_entity.pdbx_description
1 polymer ?
#
loop_
_entity_poly.entity_id
_entity_poly.type
_entity_poly.pdbx_seq_one_letter_code
_entity_poly.pdbx_strand_id
1 'polypeptide(L)'
;ISSAFNPSSTLIPYNRTAGITSAIVFPSSGKGDLFQGLGSVFKTHGRIDTQPIVTDIAMVMQMGGIQDSRASTFLELEDAVMKAKQFKRSRNLILRGGFFDTGEYSERDLEALSDLIDQKKPLIVKTNRASDMLRMIEFSKKHEINIIFHGAKEAWRIADQLAESNIPVIIDPMDNIPSSFDSIGARIDAASLLTDSGVNVLIGIADAHNSFLSRQGAGNAVANGMDRYEAIKALTINIAEAFGLADSLGSIQIGKNADLVLWDGDPLEVSTFSDVVIINGEIMSDMTRSKRLRDRYLEVIGLK
;
A
#
# COMPACT_ATOMS: atom_id res chain seq x y z
N ILE A 1 10.44 3.08 -7.19
CA ILE A 1 9.34 3.41 -8.13
C ILE A 1 9.31 4.89 -8.52
N SER A 2 9.89 5.78 -7.73
CA SER A 2 9.85 7.24 -7.93
C SER A 2 10.26 7.69 -9.34
N SER A 3 11.32 7.10 -9.91
CA SER A 3 11.82 7.40 -11.25
C SER A 3 11.01 6.80 -12.40
N ALA A 4 10.10 5.85 -12.11
CA ALA A 4 9.31 5.13 -13.11
C ALA A 4 7.84 5.59 -13.15
N PHE A 5 7.43 6.45 -12.25
CA PHE A 5 6.05 6.96 -12.19
C PHE A 5 5.76 7.84 -13.40
N ASN A 6 4.65 7.56 -14.09
CA ASN A 6 4.18 8.36 -15.23
C ASN A 6 2.97 9.21 -14.81
N PRO A 7 3.16 10.50 -14.47
CA PRO A 7 2.07 11.38 -14.05
C PRO A 7 1.07 11.68 -15.16
N SER A 8 1.44 11.48 -16.43
CA SER A 8 0.55 11.67 -17.59
C SER A 8 -0.25 10.42 -17.94
N SER A 9 -0.17 9.35 -17.13
CA SER A 9 -0.96 8.14 -17.34
C SER A 9 -2.46 8.45 -17.33
N THR A 10 -3.20 7.84 -18.24
CA THR A 10 -4.67 7.95 -18.29
C THR A 10 -5.36 7.37 -17.06
N LEU A 11 -4.65 6.57 -16.26
CA LEU A 11 -5.14 6.03 -14.99
C LEU A 11 -5.25 7.11 -13.90
N ILE A 12 -4.42 8.16 -13.96
CA ILE A 12 -4.43 9.23 -12.95
C ILE A 12 -5.80 9.95 -12.91
N PRO A 13 -6.28 10.58 -14.01
CA PRO A 13 -7.60 11.21 -13.99
C PRO A 13 -8.73 10.21 -13.77
N TYR A 14 -8.57 8.97 -14.21
CA TYR A 14 -9.57 7.92 -14.01
C TYR A 14 -9.77 7.60 -12.52
N ASN A 15 -8.69 7.30 -11.79
CA ASN A 15 -8.75 7.02 -10.35
C ASN A 15 -9.11 8.29 -9.54
N ARG A 16 -8.63 9.46 -9.95
CA ARG A 16 -8.96 10.73 -9.30
C ARG A 16 -10.46 11.01 -9.30
N THR A 17 -11.16 10.79 -10.43
CA THR A 17 -12.62 10.97 -10.51
C THR A 17 -13.40 9.96 -9.65
N ALA A 18 -12.76 8.95 -9.11
CA ALA A 18 -13.32 8.07 -8.09
C ALA A 18 -12.93 8.48 -6.66
N GLY A 19 -12.37 9.68 -6.48
CA GLY A 19 -12.05 10.26 -5.17
C GLY A 19 -10.65 9.96 -4.64
N ILE A 20 -9.76 9.38 -5.44
CA ILE A 20 -8.37 9.12 -5.01
C ILE A 20 -7.54 10.39 -5.23
N THR A 21 -7.16 11.05 -4.14
CA THR A 21 -6.35 12.29 -4.17
C THR A 21 -4.86 12.04 -4.11
N SER A 22 -4.46 10.95 -3.45
CA SER A 22 -3.07 10.49 -3.33
C SER A 22 -3.02 8.97 -3.39
N ALA A 23 -1.89 8.43 -3.83
CA ALA A 23 -1.67 6.99 -3.89
C ALA A 23 -0.25 6.64 -3.43
N ILE A 24 -0.13 5.56 -2.66
CA ILE A 24 1.14 4.90 -2.42
C ILE A 24 1.32 3.87 -3.53
N VAL A 25 2.36 4.04 -4.32
CA VAL A 25 2.65 3.17 -5.46
C VAL A 25 3.81 2.26 -5.11
N PHE A 26 3.58 0.95 -5.19
CA PHE A 26 4.60 -0.06 -4.96
C PHE A 26 5.05 -0.71 -6.28
N PRO A 27 6.32 -1.14 -6.37
CA PRO A 27 6.75 -1.92 -7.51
C PRO A 27 6.07 -3.30 -7.51
N SER A 28 5.79 -3.81 -8.70
CA SER A 28 5.39 -5.19 -8.89
C SER A 28 6.64 -6.06 -9.07
N SER A 29 6.56 -7.32 -8.63
CA SER A 29 7.70 -8.24 -8.66
C SER A 29 8.27 -8.48 -10.05
N GLY A 30 9.61 -8.47 -10.15
CA GLY A 30 10.33 -9.34 -11.07
C GLY A 30 10.22 -10.80 -10.60
N LYS A 31 10.45 -11.77 -11.47
CA LYS A 31 10.47 -13.19 -11.07
C LYS A 31 11.69 -13.46 -10.18
N GLY A 32 11.46 -13.98 -8.97
CA GLY A 32 12.49 -14.56 -8.11
C GLY A 32 13.19 -13.60 -7.14
N ASP A 33 12.86 -12.31 -7.11
CA ASP A 33 13.47 -11.39 -6.15
C ASP A 33 12.70 -11.38 -4.82
N LEU A 34 13.41 -11.61 -3.71
CA LEU A 34 12.85 -11.51 -2.35
C LEU A 34 12.28 -10.10 -2.11
N PHE A 35 13.06 -9.07 -2.43
CA PHE A 35 12.66 -7.67 -2.32
C PHE A 35 12.25 -7.12 -3.68
N GLN A 36 11.03 -6.58 -3.75
CA GLN A 36 10.45 -6.03 -4.98
C GLN A 36 10.84 -4.57 -5.22
N GLY A 37 11.48 -3.92 -4.24
CA GLY A 37 11.92 -2.54 -4.31
C GLY A 37 11.15 -1.60 -3.37
N LEU A 38 11.31 -0.29 -3.60
CA LEU A 38 10.81 0.76 -2.72
C LEU A 38 9.59 1.46 -3.30
N GLY A 39 8.57 1.66 -2.46
CA GLY A 39 7.35 2.40 -2.78
C GLY A 39 7.51 3.91 -2.60
N SER A 40 6.64 4.69 -3.24
CA SER A 40 6.60 6.15 -3.12
C SER A 40 5.17 6.67 -3.14
N VAL A 41 4.97 7.86 -2.60
CA VAL A 41 3.65 8.52 -2.50
C VAL A 41 3.53 9.62 -3.55
N PHE A 42 2.43 9.61 -4.29
CA PHE A 42 2.15 10.60 -5.32
C PHE A 42 0.76 11.21 -5.16
N LYS A 43 0.64 12.50 -5.52
CA LYS A 43 -0.66 13.14 -5.75
C LYS A 43 -1.21 12.75 -7.13
N THR A 44 -2.52 12.71 -7.24
CA THR A 44 -3.21 12.35 -8.49
C THR A 44 -3.60 13.57 -9.34
N HIS A 45 -2.97 14.74 -9.14
CA HIS A 45 -3.27 15.93 -9.94
C HIS A 45 -2.90 15.78 -11.43
N GLY A 46 -1.98 14.87 -11.80
CA GLY A 46 -1.68 14.53 -13.20
C GLY A 46 -0.87 15.58 -13.95
N ARG A 47 -0.14 16.45 -13.28
CA ARG A 47 0.81 17.39 -13.90
C ARG A 47 2.07 16.63 -14.32
N ILE A 48 2.63 16.96 -15.47
CA ILE A 48 3.81 16.27 -16.02
C ILE A 48 5.03 16.38 -15.10
N ASP A 49 5.10 17.47 -14.33
CA ASP A 49 6.16 17.79 -13.36
C ASP A 49 5.90 17.22 -11.96
N THR A 50 4.92 16.32 -11.81
CA THR A 50 4.58 15.69 -10.53
C THR A 50 5.80 14.99 -9.93
N GLN A 51 6.23 15.46 -8.78
CA GLN A 51 7.21 14.80 -7.94
C GLN A 51 6.51 13.95 -6.88
N PRO A 52 7.13 12.89 -6.37
CA PRO A 52 6.60 12.17 -5.24
C PRO A 52 6.53 13.09 -4.01
N ILE A 53 5.47 12.94 -3.20
CA ILE A 53 5.37 13.60 -1.89
C ILE A 53 6.46 13.04 -0.96
N VAL A 54 6.60 11.70 -0.99
CA VAL A 54 7.63 10.98 -0.25
C VAL A 54 8.19 9.89 -1.15
N THR A 55 9.51 9.81 -1.23
CA THR A 55 10.22 8.70 -1.88
C THR A 55 10.54 7.62 -0.86
N ASP A 56 10.65 6.38 -1.33
CA ASP A 56 11.17 5.24 -0.56
C ASP A 56 10.46 5.00 0.77
N ILE A 57 9.12 5.21 0.77
CA ILE A 57 8.29 5.20 1.99
C ILE A 57 8.19 3.81 2.65
N ALA A 58 8.33 2.75 1.88
CA ALA A 58 8.32 1.38 2.35
C ALA A 58 9.11 0.49 1.40
N MET A 59 9.68 -0.60 1.93
CA MET A 59 10.22 -1.69 1.11
C MET A 59 9.17 -2.78 0.95
N VAL A 60 9.12 -3.45 -0.20
CA VAL A 60 8.16 -4.51 -0.48
C VAL A 60 8.86 -5.84 -0.64
N MET A 61 8.34 -6.88 0.01
CA MET A 61 8.76 -8.25 -0.20
C MET A 61 7.56 -9.16 -0.48
N GLN A 62 7.83 -10.30 -1.13
CA GLN A 62 6.88 -11.37 -1.35
C GLN A 62 7.25 -12.59 -0.51
N MET A 63 6.32 -13.08 0.32
CA MET A 63 6.49 -14.30 1.07
C MET A 63 5.89 -15.47 0.29
N GLY A 64 6.76 -16.38 -0.15
CA GLY A 64 6.36 -17.55 -0.93
C GLY A 64 5.92 -17.20 -2.36
N GLY A 65 5.84 -18.22 -3.17
CA GLY A 65 5.43 -18.18 -4.57
C GLY A 65 5.34 -19.60 -5.11
N ILE A 66 4.96 -19.76 -6.38
CA ILE A 66 4.85 -21.10 -6.99
C ILE A 66 6.23 -21.77 -7.14
N GLN A 67 7.30 -20.96 -7.19
CA GLN A 67 8.67 -21.43 -7.44
C GLN A 67 9.59 -21.36 -6.22
N ASP A 68 9.20 -20.66 -5.15
CA ASP A 68 10.07 -20.38 -4.02
C ASP A 68 9.68 -21.21 -2.78
N SER A 69 10.68 -21.83 -2.17
CA SER A 69 10.51 -22.50 -0.87
C SER A 69 10.39 -21.43 0.22
N ARG A 70 9.33 -21.49 1.03
CA ARG A 70 9.21 -20.62 2.22
C ARG A 70 10.40 -20.71 3.15
N ALA A 71 11.01 -21.90 3.25
CA ALA A 71 12.21 -22.08 4.06
C ALA A 71 13.40 -21.28 3.51
N SER A 72 13.62 -21.27 2.19
CA SER A 72 14.67 -20.43 1.58
C SER A 72 14.35 -18.94 1.73
N THR A 73 13.10 -18.53 1.53
CA THR A 73 12.68 -17.13 1.72
C THR A 73 12.99 -16.60 3.13
N PHE A 74 12.74 -17.40 4.18
CA PHE A 74 13.08 -17.00 5.55
C PHE A 74 14.59 -16.95 5.77
N LEU A 75 15.38 -17.89 5.23
CA LEU A 75 16.84 -17.86 5.34
C LEU A 75 17.44 -16.65 4.61
N GLU A 76 17.01 -16.40 3.39
CA GLU A 76 17.44 -15.24 2.60
C GLU A 76 17.11 -13.90 3.30
N LEU A 77 15.92 -13.81 3.92
CA LEU A 77 15.53 -12.64 4.68
C LEU A 77 16.42 -12.43 5.93
N GLU A 78 16.71 -13.52 6.66
CA GLU A 78 17.62 -13.48 7.83
C GLU A 78 19.04 -13.05 7.38
N ASP A 79 19.55 -13.64 6.31
CA ASP A 79 20.88 -13.31 5.77
C ASP A 79 20.96 -11.86 5.29
N ALA A 80 19.93 -11.36 4.61
CA ALA A 80 19.84 -9.98 4.16
C ALA A 80 19.92 -8.99 5.34
N VAL A 81 19.13 -9.24 6.40
CA VAL A 81 19.11 -8.38 7.60
C VAL A 81 20.43 -8.46 8.35
N MET A 82 21.03 -9.65 8.47
CA MET A 82 22.34 -9.82 9.10
C MET A 82 23.44 -9.09 8.34
N LYS A 83 23.40 -9.17 7.02
CA LYS A 83 24.37 -8.47 6.13
C LYS A 83 24.22 -6.95 6.23
N ALA A 84 22.98 -6.44 6.25
CA ALA A 84 22.73 -5.01 6.45
C ALA A 84 23.18 -4.52 7.83
N LYS A 85 22.99 -5.31 8.90
CA LYS A 85 23.52 -4.99 10.23
C LYS A 85 25.04 -4.93 10.25
N GLN A 86 25.74 -5.84 9.54
CA GLN A 86 27.20 -5.80 9.37
C GLN A 86 27.65 -4.58 8.58
N PHE A 87 26.99 -4.29 7.46
CA PHE A 87 27.26 -3.11 6.64
C PHE A 87 27.17 -1.83 7.46
N LYS A 88 26.09 -1.67 8.21
CA LYS A 88 25.86 -0.52 9.09
C LYS A 88 26.98 -0.35 10.12
N ARG A 89 27.45 -1.44 10.75
CA ARG A 89 28.57 -1.42 11.70
C ARG A 89 29.88 -1.03 11.02
N SER A 90 30.06 -1.42 9.75
CA SER A 90 31.26 -1.15 8.96
C SER A 90 31.27 0.21 8.26
N ARG A 91 30.21 1.01 8.39
CA ARG A 91 30.03 2.29 7.68
C ARG A 91 31.22 3.24 7.87
N ASN A 92 31.76 3.35 9.07
CA ASN A 92 32.92 4.20 9.35
C ASN A 92 34.20 3.69 8.66
N LEU A 93 34.35 2.38 8.49
CA LEU A 93 35.45 1.77 7.76
C LEU A 93 35.33 2.12 6.27
N ILE A 94 34.14 1.94 5.70
CA ILE A 94 33.82 2.23 4.28
C ILE A 94 34.08 3.71 3.97
N LEU A 95 33.60 4.63 4.81
CA LEU A 95 33.83 6.07 4.64
C LEU A 95 35.30 6.49 4.68
N ARG A 96 36.18 5.67 5.28
CA ARG A 96 37.65 5.86 5.28
C ARG A 96 38.35 5.13 4.16
N GLY A 97 37.61 4.63 3.16
CA GLY A 97 38.15 3.89 2.03
C GLY A 97 38.50 2.42 2.32
N GLY A 98 38.02 1.87 3.44
CA GLY A 98 38.15 0.45 3.75
C GLY A 98 37.21 -0.42 2.90
N PHE A 99 37.59 -1.67 2.71
CA PHE A 99 36.78 -2.64 1.97
C PHE A 99 35.75 -3.32 2.89
N PHE A 100 34.52 -3.45 2.39
CA PHE A 100 33.48 -4.29 2.97
C PHE A 100 32.96 -5.23 1.89
N ASP A 101 32.96 -6.53 2.18
CA ASP A 101 32.37 -7.53 1.29
C ASP A 101 30.84 -7.44 1.36
N THR A 102 30.19 -6.93 0.31
CA THR A 102 28.74 -6.79 0.20
C THR A 102 28.03 -8.12 -0.13
N GLY A 103 28.78 -9.15 -0.55
CA GLY A 103 28.21 -10.40 -1.05
C GLY A 103 27.41 -10.17 -2.34
N GLU A 104 26.20 -10.67 -2.38
CA GLU A 104 25.30 -10.55 -3.54
C GLU A 104 24.56 -9.20 -3.60
N TYR A 105 24.62 -8.38 -2.53
CA TYR A 105 23.94 -7.10 -2.44
C TYR A 105 24.79 -5.95 -2.95
N SER A 106 24.18 -4.97 -3.59
CA SER A 106 24.84 -3.68 -3.81
C SER A 106 24.88 -2.84 -2.52
N GLU A 107 25.78 -1.86 -2.44
CA GLU A 107 25.78 -0.90 -1.31
C GLU A 107 24.42 -0.20 -1.15
N ARG A 108 23.78 0.11 -2.29
CA ARG A 108 22.44 0.74 -2.31
C ARG A 108 21.37 -0.16 -1.71
N ASP A 109 21.42 -1.47 -1.95
CA ASP A 109 20.49 -2.43 -1.36
C ASP A 109 20.70 -2.50 0.16
N LEU A 110 21.96 -2.52 0.60
CA LEU A 110 22.30 -2.56 2.02
C LEU A 110 21.94 -1.25 2.75
N GLU A 111 22.03 -0.10 2.08
CA GLU A 111 21.51 1.17 2.61
C GLU A 111 20.01 1.12 2.79
N ALA A 112 19.27 0.66 1.78
CA ALA A 112 17.81 0.53 1.84
C ALA A 112 17.36 -0.44 2.96
N LEU A 113 18.07 -1.57 3.12
CA LEU A 113 17.84 -2.52 4.22
C LEU A 113 18.21 -1.93 5.59
N SER A 114 19.26 -1.09 5.65
CA SER A 114 19.65 -0.39 6.88
C SER A 114 18.54 0.56 7.38
N ASP A 115 17.81 1.19 6.46
CA ASP A 115 16.67 2.04 6.80
C ASP A 115 15.50 1.26 7.42
N LEU A 116 15.31 -0.03 7.05
CA LEU A 116 14.35 -0.91 7.74
C LEU A 116 14.79 -1.17 9.18
N ILE A 117 16.08 -1.47 9.39
CA ILE A 117 16.66 -1.74 10.71
C ILE A 117 16.59 -0.49 11.60
N ASP A 118 16.71 0.69 11.01
CA ASP A 118 16.59 1.98 11.71
C ASP A 118 15.12 2.40 11.92
N GLN A 119 14.17 1.55 11.54
CA GLN A 119 12.71 1.81 11.62
C GLN A 119 12.25 3.08 10.88
N LYS A 120 13.03 3.54 9.89
CA LYS A 120 12.70 4.73 9.10
C LYS A 120 11.56 4.48 8.10
N LYS A 121 11.38 3.21 7.74
CA LYS A 121 10.32 2.76 6.83
C LYS A 121 9.86 1.35 7.20
N PRO A 122 8.60 0.98 6.95
CA PRO A 122 8.12 -0.38 7.15
C PRO A 122 8.52 -1.30 6.00
N LEU A 123 8.53 -2.61 6.30
CA LEU A 123 8.58 -3.69 5.32
C LEU A 123 7.14 -4.15 5.03
N ILE A 124 6.70 -3.98 3.78
CA ILE A 124 5.44 -4.55 3.31
C ILE A 124 5.66 -6.01 2.99
N VAL A 125 4.98 -6.90 3.70
CA VAL A 125 5.07 -8.34 3.50
C VAL A 125 3.81 -8.84 2.80
N LYS A 126 3.94 -9.16 1.52
CA LYS A 126 2.84 -9.77 0.75
C LYS A 126 2.73 -11.24 1.10
N THR A 127 1.66 -11.62 1.79
CA THR A 127 1.37 -12.99 2.20
C THR A 127 -0.11 -13.19 2.48
N ASN A 128 -0.61 -14.43 2.35
CA ASN A 128 -2.00 -14.75 2.65
C ASN A 128 -2.16 -15.70 3.84
N ARG A 129 -1.15 -16.52 4.15
CA ARG A 129 -1.26 -17.57 5.17
C ARG A 129 -1.01 -17.05 6.57
N ALA A 130 -1.86 -17.42 7.51
CA ALA A 130 -1.71 -17.10 8.93
C ALA A 130 -0.39 -17.61 9.53
N SER A 131 0.06 -18.82 9.13
CA SER A 131 1.33 -19.37 9.62
C SER A 131 2.56 -18.57 9.18
N ASP A 132 2.55 -18.01 7.97
CA ASP A 132 3.64 -17.17 7.48
C ASP A 132 3.64 -15.82 8.23
N MET A 133 2.45 -15.25 8.45
CA MET A 133 2.29 -14.02 9.23
C MET A 133 2.79 -14.18 10.67
N LEU A 134 2.47 -15.28 11.35
CA LEU A 134 2.98 -15.54 12.71
C LEU A 134 4.52 -15.57 12.74
N ARG A 135 5.16 -16.21 11.76
CA ARG A 135 6.63 -16.22 11.66
C ARG A 135 7.21 -14.83 11.40
N MET A 136 6.52 -14.03 10.57
CA MET A 136 6.94 -12.66 10.30
C MET A 136 6.73 -11.74 11.53
N ILE A 137 5.74 -11.99 12.38
CA ILE A 137 5.59 -11.29 13.67
C ILE A 137 6.79 -11.59 14.59
N GLU A 138 7.20 -12.87 14.68
CA GLU A 138 8.40 -13.27 15.44
C GLU A 138 9.66 -12.60 14.87
N PHE A 139 9.81 -12.61 13.55
CA PHE A 139 10.92 -11.95 12.85
C PHE A 139 10.95 -10.44 13.11
N SER A 140 9.82 -9.75 13.01
CA SER A 140 9.66 -8.33 13.31
C SER A 140 10.14 -7.99 14.73
N LYS A 141 9.68 -8.77 15.71
CA LYS A 141 10.09 -8.62 17.12
C LYS A 141 11.59 -8.87 17.32
N LYS A 142 12.14 -9.93 16.71
CA LYS A 142 13.55 -10.31 16.83
C LYS A 142 14.50 -9.25 16.25
N HIS A 143 14.13 -8.64 15.13
CA HIS A 143 14.99 -7.71 14.41
C HIS A 143 14.63 -6.25 14.60
N GLU A 144 13.53 -5.95 15.33
CA GLU A 144 12.99 -4.61 15.57
C GLU A 144 12.63 -3.88 14.26
N ILE A 145 12.06 -4.63 13.30
CA ILE A 145 11.67 -4.11 11.99
C ILE A 145 10.16 -3.91 11.97
N ASN A 146 9.69 -2.70 11.65
CA ASN A 146 8.27 -2.44 11.44
C ASN A 146 7.78 -3.14 10.17
N ILE A 147 6.69 -3.89 10.28
CA ILE A 147 6.09 -4.60 9.14
C ILE A 147 4.64 -4.20 8.95
N ILE A 148 4.16 -4.33 7.72
CA ILE A 148 2.75 -4.20 7.34
C ILE A 148 2.43 -5.41 6.46
N PHE A 149 1.38 -6.15 6.76
CA PHE A 149 0.97 -7.25 5.90
C PHE A 149 0.11 -6.75 4.74
N HIS A 150 0.27 -7.35 3.57
CA HIS A 150 -0.53 -7.05 2.38
C HIS A 150 -1.11 -8.33 1.79
N GLY A 151 -2.39 -8.28 1.40
CA GLY A 151 -3.19 -9.43 0.99
C GLY A 151 -3.84 -10.11 2.19
N ALA A 152 -3.04 -10.79 2.99
CA ALA A 152 -3.34 -11.26 4.35
C ALA A 152 -4.73 -11.93 4.51
N LYS A 153 -5.16 -12.75 3.53
CA LYS A 153 -6.50 -13.33 3.48
C LYS A 153 -6.87 -14.21 4.68
N GLU A 154 -5.87 -14.71 5.42
CA GLU A 154 -6.07 -15.48 6.65
C GLU A 154 -5.74 -14.71 7.93
N ALA A 155 -5.50 -13.39 7.87
CA ALA A 155 -5.11 -12.57 9.02
C ALA A 155 -6.14 -12.62 10.16
N TRP A 156 -7.41 -12.77 9.85
CA TRP A 156 -8.49 -12.91 10.84
C TRP A 156 -8.27 -14.05 11.84
N ARG A 157 -7.52 -15.10 11.44
CA ARG A 157 -7.19 -16.25 12.32
C ARG A 157 -6.22 -15.89 13.45
N ILE A 158 -5.48 -14.80 13.28
CA ILE A 158 -4.45 -14.33 14.20
C ILE A 158 -4.67 -12.85 14.56
N ALA A 159 -5.92 -12.40 14.53
CA ALA A 159 -6.27 -11.00 14.73
C ALA A 159 -5.78 -10.46 16.09
N ASP A 160 -5.87 -11.27 17.15
CA ASP A 160 -5.39 -10.89 18.49
C ASP A 160 -3.87 -10.63 18.49
N GLN A 161 -3.09 -11.52 17.86
CA GLN A 161 -1.63 -11.37 17.78
C GLN A 161 -1.20 -10.16 16.94
N LEU A 162 -1.98 -9.84 15.89
CA LEU A 162 -1.77 -8.65 15.07
C LEU A 162 -2.05 -7.38 15.87
N ALA A 163 -3.17 -7.34 16.60
CA ALA A 163 -3.55 -6.23 17.47
C ALA A 163 -2.53 -6.01 18.60
N GLU A 164 -2.14 -7.07 19.31
CA GLU A 164 -1.10 -7.01 20.37
C GLU A 164 0.26 -6.51 19.84
N SER A 165 0.58 -6.83 18.60
CA SER A 165 1.83 -6.42 17.97
C SER A 165 1.74 -5.06 17.24
N ASN A 166 0.57 -4.41 17.23
CA ASN A 166 0.28 -3.17 16.51
C ASN A 166 0.70 -3.23 15.02
N ILE A 167 0.51 -4.38 14.37
CA ILE A 167 0.90 -4.59 12.98
C ILE A 167 -0.31 -4.29 12.06
N PRO A 168 -0.22 -3.27 11.20
CA PRO A 168 -1.28 -2.94 10.25
C PRO A 168 -1.42 -4.02 9.15
N VAL A 169 -2.64 -4.12 8.60
CA VAL A 169 -2.95 -5.06 7.54
C VAL A 169 -3.62 -4.36 6.36
N ILE A 170 -3.03 -4.46 5.17
CA ILE A 170 -3.63 -3.99 3.92
C ILE A 170 -4.42 -5.15 3.32
N ILE A 171 -5.73 -4.96 3.18
CA ILE A 171 -6.64 -5.95 2.60
C ILE A 171 -7.34 -5.38 1.35
N ASP A 172 -7.75 -6.28 0.48
CA ASP A 172 -8.64 -5.99 -0.64
C ASP A 172 -9.99 -6.68 -0.39
N PRO A 173 -11.02 -5.94 0.07
CA PRO A 173 -12.34 -6.55 0.33
C PRO A 173 -13.07 -7.02 -0.93
N MET A 174 -12.58 -6.68 -2.13
CA MET A 174 -13.10 -7.17 -3.41
C MET A 174 -12.48 -8.51 -3.80
N ASP A 175 -11.32 -8.89 -3.20
CA ASP A 175 -10.61 -10.16 -3.45
C ASP A 175 -10.58 -11.04 -2.19
N ASN A 176 -11.72 -11.21 -1.52
CA ASN A 176 -11.86 -11.97 -0.26
C ASN A 176 -12.44 -13.38 -0.46
N ILE A 177 -12.09 -14.03 -1.55
CA ILE A 177 -12.45 -15.43 -1.83
C ILE A 177 -11.21 -16.30 -1.98
N PRO A 178 -11.30 -17.61 -1.69
CA PRO A 178 -10.21 -18.55 -1.93
C PRO A 178 -9.84 -18.60 -3.42
N SER A 179 -8.63 -18.17 -3.77
CA SER A 179 -8.11 -18.19 -5.14
C SER A 179 -6.89 -19.09 -5.32
N SER A 180 -6.32 -19.57 -4.20
CA SER A 180 -5.15 -20.46 -4.17
C SER A 180 -5.13 -21.27 -2.86
N PHE A 181 -4.25 -22.26 -2.78
CA PHE A 181 -4.02 -23.01 -1.52
C PHE A 181 -3.52 -22.11 -0.38
N ASP A 182 -2.88 -20.99 -0.69
CA ASP A 182 -2.39 -20.03 0.31
C ASP A 182 -3.47 -19.10 0.84
N SER A 183 -4.67 -19.17 0.27
CA SER A 183 -5.82 -18.32 0.63
C SER A 183 -7.10 -19.10 0.91
N ILE A 184 -6.98 -20.41 1.26
CA ILE A 184 -8.14 -21.27 1.53
C ILE A 184 -9.03 -20.70 2.64
N GLY A 185 -8.42 -20.06 3.65
CA GLY A 185 -9.12 -19.42 4.75
C GLY A 185 -9.63 -18.01 4.46
N ALA A 186 -9.66 -17.56 3.21
CA ALA A 186 -10.23 -16.26 2.86
C ALA A 186 -11.70 -16.18 3.28
N ARG A 187 -12.13 -15.00 3.80
CA ARG A 187 -13.49 -14.74 4.28
C ARG A 187 -13.94 -13.36 3.84
N ILE A 188 -15.21 -13.26 3.50
CA ILE A 188 -15.81 -11.99 3.08
C ILE A 188 -15.94 -10.97 4.23
N ASP A 189 -16.07 -11.46 5.48
CA ASP A 189 -16.17 -10.68 6.69
C ASP A 189 -14.82 -10.45 7.41
N ALA A 190 -13.70 -10.78 6.76
CA ALA A 190 -12.37 -10.66 7.36
C ALA A 190 -12.05 -9.22 7.85
N ALA A 191 -12.53 -8.19 7.13
CA ALA A 191 -12.35 -6.80 7.51
C ALA A 191 -12.98 -6.48 8.87
N SER A 192 -14.24 -6.92 9.10
CA SER A 192 -14.95 -6.77 10.37
C SER A 192 -14.21 -7.47 11.50
N LEU A 193 -13.88 -8.76 11.31
CA LEU A 193 -13.18 -9.54 12.34
C LEU A 193 -11.85 -8.91 12.77
N LEU A 194 -11.11 -8.34 11.82
CA LEU A 194 -9.85 -7.65 12.11
C LEU A 194 -10.07 -6.36 12.89
N THR A 195 -11.01 -5.52 12.46
CA THR A 195 -11.30 -4.25 13.16
C THR A 195 -11.90 -4.47 14.54
N ASP A 196 -12.77 -5.46 14.71
CA ASP A 196 -13.36 -5.82 16.00
C ASP A 196 -12.33 -6.31 17.02
N SER A 197 -11.23 -6.91 16.52
CA SER A 197 -10.07 -7.29 17.34
C SER A 197 -9.08 -6.14 17.58
N GLY A 198 -9.32 -4.95 17.05
CA GLY A 198 -8.45 -3.78 17.22
C GLY A 198 -7.27 -3.71 16.25
N VAL A 199 -7.26 -4.49 15.19
CA VAL A 199 -6.22 -4.42 14.15
C VAL A 199 -6.40 -3.16 13.31
N ASN A 200 -5.33 -2.43 13.06
CA ASN A 200 -5.33 -1.30 12.12
C ASN A 200 -5.46 -1.82 10.68
N VAL A 201 -6.68 -1.78 10.14
CA VAL A 201 -6.99 -2.21 8.78
C VAL A 201 -6.83 -1.05 7.81
N LEU A 202 -6.15 -1.32 6.69
CA LEU A 202 -6.02 -0.44 5.55
C LEU A 202 -6.67 -1.12 4.34
N ILE A 203 -7.46 -0.37 3.57
CA ILE A 203 -8.06 -0.88 2.34
C ILE A 203 -7.22 -0.42 1.14
N GLY A 204 -6.72 -1.39 0.37
CA GLY A 204 -5.91 -1.15 -0.79
C GLY A 204 -6.14 -2.18 -1.89
N ILE A 205 -6.24 -1.72 -3.13
CA ILE A 205 -6.38 -2.56 -4.32
C ILE A 205 -5.01 -2.71 -4.97
N ALA A 206 -4.57 -3.93 -5.19
CA ALA A 206 -3.23 -4.22 -5.72
C ALA A 206 -3.06 -3.81 -7.19
N ASP A 207 -4.12 -3.75 -7.97
CA ASP A 207 -4.11 -3.38 -9.38
C ASP A 207 -4.36 -1.88 -9.55
N ALA A 208 -3.37 -1.16 -10.08
CA ALA A 208 -3.46 0.28 -10.32
C ALA A 208 -4.63 0.68 -11.25
N HIS A 209 -5.03 -0.19 -12.20
CA HIS A 209 -6.20 0.06 -13.05
C HIS A 209 -7.50 0.04 -12.25
N ASN A 210 -7.59 -0.84 -11.27
CA ASN A 210 -8.78 -1.08 -10.45
C ASN A 210 -8.77 -0.32 -9.11
N SER A 211 -7.77 0.54 -8.86
CA SER A 211 -7.67 1.27 -7.59
C SER A 211 -8.91 2.11 -7.26
N PHE A 212 -9.66 2.55 -8.28
CA PHE A 212 -10.96 3.23 -8.11
C PHE A 212 -11.99 2.39 -7.35
N LEU A 213 -11.83 1.06 -7.30
CA LEU A 213 -12.70 0.15 -6.57
C LEU A 213 -12.46 0.15 -5.05
N SER A 214 -11.40 0.80 -4.54
CA SER A 214 -11.10 0.81 -3.09
C SER A 214 -12.28 1.31 -2.26
N ARG A 215 -12.99 2.34 -2.72
CA ARG A 215 -14.21 2.85 -2.09
C ARG A 215 -15.34 1.80 -2.08
N GLN A 216 -15.54 1.12 -3.20
CA GLN A 216 -16.51 0.03 -3.32
C GLN A 216 -16.11 -1.17 -2.44
N GLY A 217 -14.80 -1.47 -2.35
CA GLY A 217 -14.26 -2.46 -1.43
C GLY A 217 -14.60 -2.13 0.03
N ALA A 218 -14.47 -0.86 0.42
CA ALA A 218 -14.86 -0.41 1.75
C ALA A 218 -16.37 -0.57 2.00
N GLY A 219 -17.22 -0.23 1.03
CA GLY A 219 -18.67 -0.48 1.09
C GLY A 219 -19.00 -1.98 1.22
N ASN A 220 -18.25 -2.83 0.51
CA ASN A 220 -18.38 -4.28 0.61
C ASN A 220 -18.01 -4.79 2.03
N ALA A 221 -16.94 -4.25 2.61
CA ALA A 221 -16.56 -4.56 3.99
C ALA A 221 -17.66 -4.16 4.99
N VAL A 222 -18.28 -2.99 4.81
CA VAL A 222 -19.41 -2.55 5.65
C VAL A 222 -20.63 -3.46 5.49
N ALA A 223 -20.98 -3.84 4.27
CA ALA A 223 -22.05 -4.80 4.01
C ALA A 223 -21.82 -6.16 4.66
N ASN A 224 -20.57 -6.48 5.01
CA ASN A 224 -20.18 -7.73 5.68
C ASN A 224 -19.73 -7.51 7.15
N GLY A 225 -20.20 -6.43 7.79
CA GLY A 225 -20.14 -6.24 9.23
C GLY A 225 -19.10 -5.24 9.74
N MET A 226 -18.23 -4.69 8.89
CA MET A 226 -17.30 -3.66 9.31
C MET A 226 -18.04 -2.37 9.67
N ASP A 227 -17.63 -1.69 10.75
CA ASP A 227 -18.18 -0.38 11.09
C ASP A 227 -17.90 0.63 9.96
N ARG A 228 -18.90 1.47 9.66
CA ARG A 228 -18.81 2.44 8.57
C ARG A 228 -17.70 3.47 8.76
N TYR A 229 -17.48 3.93 10.00
CA TYR A 229 -16.42 4.90 10.28
C TYR A 229 -15.05 4.25 10.20
N GLU A 230 -14.91 3.00 10.63
CA GLU A 230 -13.69 2.22 10.46
C GLU A 230 -13.36 2.00 8.99
N ALA A 231 -14.36 1.75 8.14
CA ALA A 231 -14.17 1.61 6.69
C ALA A 231 -13.68 2.93 6.04
N ILE A 232 -14.19 4.09 6.47
CA ILE A 232 -13.70 5.40 6.02
C ILE A 232 -12.28 5.65 6.53
N LYS A 233 -11.99 5.35 7.79
CA LYS A 233 -10.64 5.46 8.34
C LYS A 233 -9.64 4.56 7.59
N ALA A 234 -10.06 3.35 7.23
CA ALA A 234 -9.25 2.40 6.47
C ALA A 234 -8.88 2.88 5.06
N LEU A 235 -9.65 3.82 4.49
CA LEU A 235 -9.34 4.49 3.21
C LEU A 235 -8.53 5.80 3.38
N THR A 236 -8.39 6.31 4.60
CA THR A 236 -7.90 7.66 4.85
C THR A 236 -6.84 7.70 5.95
N ILE A 237 -7.23 7.97 7.18
CA ILE A 237 -6.30 8.24 8.29
C ILE A 237 -5.46 7.02 8.66
N ASN A 238 -6.02 5.81 8.64
CA ASN A 238 -5.26 4.60 8.97
C ASN A 238 -4.07 4.40 8.03
N ILE A 239 -4.25 4.68 6.72
CA ILE A 239 -3.16 4.64 5.74
C ILE A 239 -2.12 5.71 6.09
N ALA A 240 -2.56 6.94 6.38
CA ALA A 240 -1.66 8.03 6.69
C ALA A 240 -0.84 7.74 7.96
N GLU A 241 -1.44 7.17 9.00
CA GLU A 241 -0.76 6.76 10.24
C GLU A 241 0.24 5.64 10.01
N ALA A 242 -0.16 4.58 9.29
CA ALA A 242 0.69 3.42 9.03
C ALA A 242 1.96 3.76 8.23
N PHE A 243 1.93 4.85 7.46
CA PHE A 243 3.05 5.31 6.64
C PHE A 243 3.67 6.64 7.12
N GLY A 244 3.32 7.12 8.32
CA GLY A 244 3.89 8.33 8.88
C GLY A 244 3.52 9.63 8.14
N LEU A 245 2.34 9.66 7.50
CA LEU A 245 1.84 10.80 6.73
C LEU A 245 0.72 11.57 7.45
N ALA A 246 0.37 11.15 8.67
CA ALA A 246 -0.80 11.64 9.39
C ALA A 246 -0.73 13.14 9.75
N ASP A 247 0.46 13.73 9.83
CA ASP A 247 0.64 15.16 10.07
C ASP A 247 0.15 16.02 8.88
N SER A 248 0.11 15.45 7.67
CA SER A 248 -0.22 16.20 6.45
C SER A 248 -1.42 15.67 5.68
N LEU A 249 -1.80 14.39 5.87
CA LEU A 249 -2.82 13.69 5.10
C LEU A 249 -3.78 12.89 5.99
N GLY A 250 -4.86 12.38 5.41
CA GLY A 250 -5.73 11.36 5.99
C GLY A 250 -6.89 11.90 6.83
N SER A 251 -6.93 13.18 7.19
CA SER A 251 -8.05 13.78 7.93
C SER A 251 -8.23 15.26 7.62
N ILE A 252 -9.43 15.77 7.87
CA ILE A 252 -9.75 17.21 7.71
C ILE A 252 -9.41 17.92 9.02
N GLN A 253 -8.24 18.56 9.04
CA GLN A 253 -7.75 19.32 10.19
C GLN A 253 -6.97 20.56 9.72
N ILE A 254 -6.98 21.61 10.54
CA ILE A 254 -6.21 22.83 10.27
C ILE A 254 -4.72 22.50 10.18
N GLY A 255 -4.06 22.97 9.13
CA GLY A 255 -2.62 22.74 8.87
C GLY A 255 -2.31 21.54 7.99
N LYS A 256 -3.28 20.67 7.71
CA LYS A 256 -3.09 19.56 6.75
C LYS A 256 -3.35 20.03 5.31
N ASN A 257 -2.88 19.20 4.35
CA ASN A 257 -3.12 19.46 2.93
C ASN A 257 -4.63 19.47 2.64
N ALA A 258 -5.06 20.43 1.84
CA ALA A 258 -6.45 20.53 1.40
C ALA A 258 -6.72 19.54 0.25
N ASP A 259 -6.72 18.24 0.57
CA ASP A 259 -7.10 17.14 -0.31
C ASP A 259 -8.50 16.67 0.09
N LEU A 260 -9.50 17.11 -0.64
CA LEU A 260 -10.91 16.94 -0.26
C LEU A 260 -11.70 16.36 -1.44
N VAL A 261 -12.72 15.59 -1.12
CA VAL A 261 -13.68 15.10 -2.11
C VAL A 261 -15.10 15.42 -1.62
N LEU A 262 -15.87 16.09 -2.47
CA LEU A 262 -17.29 16.26 -2.26
C LEU A 262 -18.02 15.15 -3.02
N TRP A 263 -19.00 14.56 -2.34
CA TRP A 263 -19.77 13.45 -2.88
C TRP A 263 -21.25 13.83 -2.98
N ASP A 264 -21.96 13.33 -4.00
CA ASP A 264 -23.40 13.51 -4.17
C ASP A 264 -24.25 12.62 -3.24
N GLY A 265 -23.60 11.76 -2.46
CA GLY A 265 -24.25 10.85 -1.51
C GLY A 265 -23.23 10.19 -0.57
N ASP A 266 -23.54 8.99 -0.08
CA ASP A 266 -22.62 8.21 0.74
C ASP A 266 -21.43 7.72 -0.09
N PRO A 267 -20.18 8.07 0.25
CA PRO A 267 -19.01 7.65 -0.52
C PRO A 267 -18.81 6.12 -0.59
N LEU A 268 -19.42 5.34 0.29
CA LEU A 268 -19.32 3.89 0.29
C LEU A 268 -20.37 3.20 -0.60
N GLU A 269 -21.35 3.96 -1.10
CA GLU A 269 -22.35 3.46 -2.03
C GLU A 269 -21.85 3.48 -3.48
N VAL A 270 -22.16 2.43 -4.23
CA VAL A 270 -21.74 2.28 -5.65
C VAL A 270 -22.36 3.37 -6.54
N SER A 271 -23.58 3.78 -6.24
CA SER A 271 -24.34 4.79 -7.00
C SER A 271 -23.90 6.22 -6.75
N THR A 272 -23.02 6.46 -5.76
CA THR A 272 -22.50 7.79 -5.41
C THR A 272 -21.29 8.16 -6.29
N PHE A 273 -21.27 9.40 -6.73
CA PHE A 273 -20.17 9.97 -7.53
C PHE A 273 -19.51 11.13 -6.81
N SER A 274 -18.24 11.41 -7.17
CA SER A 274 -17.58 12.63 -6.71
C SER A 274 -18.04 13.83 -7.53
N ASP A 275 -18.61 14.82 -6.88
CA ASP A 275 -18.96 16.12 -7.51
C ASP A 275 -17.72 16.97 -7.73
N VAL A 276 -16.86 17.05 -6.72
CA VAL A 276 -15.64 17.86 -6.75
C VAL A 276 -14.50 17.11 -6.09
N VAL A 277 -13.36 17.08 -6.75
CA VAL A 277 -12.09 16.62 -6.19
C VAL A 277 -11.14 17.80 -6.07
N ILE A 278 -10.62 18.03 -4.87
CA ILE A 278 -9.67 19.07 -4.54
C ILE A 278 -8.34 18.44 -4.14
N ILE A 279 -7.24 18.91 -4.72
CA ILE A 279 -5.88 18.45 -4.39
C ILE A 279 -5.01 19.67 -4.13
N ASN A 280 -4.39 19.77 -2.96
CA ASN A 280 -3.63 20.93 -2.51
C ASN A 280 -4.42 22.27 -2.60
N GLY A 281 -5.73 22.23 -2.36
CA GLY A 281 -6.61 23.39 -2.45
C GLY A 281 -7.04 23.78 -3.87
N GLU A 282 -6.63 23.05 -4.90
CA GLU A 282 -7.02 23.29 -6.29
C GLU A 282 -8.13 22.30 -6.71
N ILE A 283 -9.19 22.82 -7.35
CA ILE A 283 -10.25 22.01 -7.94
C ILE A 283 -9.70 21.30 -9.16
N MET A 284 -9.83 19.96 -9.17
CA MET A 284 -9.35 19.14 -10.25
C MET A 284 -10.41 18.97 -11.36
N SER A 285 -9.92 18.90 -12.60
CA SER A 285 -10.79 18.56 -13.73
C SER A 285 -11.32 17.12 -13.61
N ASP A 286 -12.59 16.93 -13.90
CA ASP A 286 -13.27 15.63 -13.96
C ASP A 286 -13.11 14.92 -15.33
N MET A 287 -12.33 15.53 -16.23
CA MET A 287 -12.14 15.04 -17.60
C MET A 287 -11.24 13.81 -17.65
N THR A 288 -11.79 12.68 -18.02
CA THR A 288 -11.08 11.41 -18.26
C THR A 288 -10.92 11.11 -19.75
N ARG A 289 -10.09 10.12 -20.09
CA ARG A 289 -10.00 9.62 -21.47
C ARG A 289 -11.36 9.14 -21.99
N SER A 290 -12.13 8.45 -21.18
CA SER A 290 -13.47 7.95 -21.54
C SER A 290 -14.44 9.08 -21.85
N LYS A 291 -14.46 10.14 -21.03
CA LYS A 291 -15.28 11.34 -21.27
C LYS A 291 -14.89 12.05 -22.58
N ARG A 292 -13.59 12.21 -22.85
CA ARG A 292 -13.11 12.80 -24.13
C ARG A 292 -13.52 11.96 -25.34
N LEU A 293 -13.45 10.64 -25.25
CA LEU A 293 -13.89 9.76 -26.32
C LEU A 293 -15.40 9.87 -26.53
N ARG A 294 -16.18 9.82 -25.46
CA ARG A 294 -17.63 10.02 -25.51
C ARG A 294 -17.98 11.33 -26.23
N ASP A 295 -17.38 12.44 -25.81
CA ASP A 295 -17.68 13.76 -26.36
C ASP A 295 -17.36 13.83 -27.85
N ARG A 296 -16.19 13.27 -28.25
CA ARG A 296 -15.81 13.20 -29.68
C ARG A 296 -16.80 12.38 -30.51
N TYR A 297 -17.28 11.25 -30.00
CA TYR A 297 -18.24 10.43 -30.75
C TYR A 297 -19.63 11.06 -30.78
N LEU A 298 -20.07 11.77 -29.71
CA LEU A 298 -21.33 12.51 -29.73
C LEU A 298 -21.34 13.61 -30.80
N GLU A 299 -20.21 14.31 -30.99
CA GLU A 299 -20.05 15.29 -32.09
C GLU A 299 -20.19 14.60 -33.48
N VAL A 300 -19.55 13.44 -33.70
CA VAL A 300 -19.60 12.70 -34.97
C VAL A 300 -21.01 12.26 -35.35
N ILE A 301 -21.84 11.91 -34.36
CA ILE A 301 -23.22 11.45 -34.56
C ILE A 301 -24.26 12.58 -34.46
N GLY A 302 -23.81 13.83 -34.27
CA GLY A 302 -24.69 15.01 -34.24
C GLY A 302 -25.56 15.13 -32.96
N LEU A 303 -25.14 14.53 -31.84
CA LEU A 303 -25.83 14.61 -30.55
C LEU A 303 -25.20 15.64 -29.60
N LYS A 304 -24.18 16.36 -30.02
CA LYS A 304 -23.50 17.44 -29.29
C LYS A 304 -23.09 18.55 -30.24
#